data_8c2b35c3e3b816b8580d79e6407cce60
#
_entry.id   8c2b35c3e3b816b8580d79e6407cce60
#
_cell.length_a   1.000
_cell.length_b   1.000
_cell.length_c   1.000
_cell.angle_alpha   90.00
_cell.angle_beta   90.00
_cell.angle_gamma   90.00
#
_symmetry.space_group_name_H-M   'P 1'
#
loop_
_entity.id
_entity.type
_entity.pdbx_description
1 polymer ?
#
loop_
_entity_poly.entity_id
_entity_poly.type
_entity_poly.pdbx_seq_one_letter_code
_entity_poly.pdbx_strand_id
1 'polypeptide(L)'
;MPANRPVQPPRTATEIGPTLHTYHRLPGPLSIVLLGVLQILVWGGSFFLMAVMADPISRDTGWPSQWVYGALSLSLMVSALLAPLSSRLVARYGGRPQMAASGAVVAVGLLIMAASHTLGLFLLAWAVIGIGMAMGLYEALFATLGGLYGEGAGKAITGITLIAGFASTLSWPTVALAIEHFGWRATCVCYALVLMVVVAPLYWRVLPAGGRVEVPAKTPAKGETLGVDRQLYWLLTSMFAIGAIIMTAIAVQLVAVLQGLGHSLPVAIGLAAMLGPSQVASRVLQILAGKRHPIWTALAWVSLVLIGLLMVTFIPAATAVGLLVFGCGNGLRAIVRGLLPLAMMPPAQYVLLMGRMSRPSLIGQALTPVVGGFLFEHFGSMGVLLTLCLLALTNVLLVTVVMRRVRAAPRVV
;
A
#
# COMPACT_ATOMS: atom_id res chain seq x y z
N MET A 1 -5.87 63.55 42.97
CA MET A 1 -6.66 62.26 42.85
C MET A 1 -6.49 61.69 41.47
N PRO A 2 -5.74 60.59 41.25
CA PRO A 2 -5.66 59.96 39.98
C PRO A 2 -6.79 58.92 39.81
N ALA A 3 -7.43 58.96 38.64
CA ALA A 3 -8.54 58.14 38.23
C ALA A 3 -8.20 56.66 38.18
N ASN A 4 -9.03 55.85 38.82
CA ASN A 4 -8.98 54.39 38.83
C ASN A 4 -9.33 53.81 37.43
N ARG A 5 -8.37 53.19 36.73
CA ARG A 5 -8.64 52.41 35.53
C ARG A 5 -9.13 51.02 35.98
N PRO A 6 -10.22 50.51 35.42
CA PRO A 6 -10.69 49.17 35.76
C PRO A 6 -9.68 48.13 35.20
N VAL A 7 -9.25 47.25 36.08
CA VAL A 7 -8.43 46.07 35.77
C VAL A 7 -9.30 45.11 34.94
N GLN A 8 -8.94 44.87 33.68
CA GLN A 8 -9.57 43.82 32.91
C GLN A 8 -9.21 42.46 33.54
N PRO A 9 -10.18 41.55 33.72
CA PRO A 9 -9.90 40.22 34.23
C PRO A 9 -9.04 39.45 33.21
N PRO A 10 -8.17 38.53 33.65
CA PRO A 10 -7.35 37.73 32.76
C PRO A 10 -8.28 36.92 31.87
N ARG A 11 -8.03 37.00 30.54
CA ARG A 11 -8.73 36.17 29.52
C ARG A 11 -8.56 34.71 29.94
N THR A 12 -9.64 34.07 30.33
CA THR A 12 -9.70 32.65 30.65
C THR A 12 -9.33 31.86 29.39
N ALA A 13 -8.48 30.85 29.56
CA ALA A 13 -7.94 29.98 28.53
C ALA A 13 -8.99 29.02 27.88
N THR A 14 -10.23 29.48 27.74
CA THR A 14 -11.38 28.64 27.34
C THR A 14 -11.96 29.00 25.96
N GLU A 15 -11.24 29.78 25.15
CA GLU A 15 -11.67 30.09 23.76
C GLU A 15 -10.70 29.62 22.67
N ILE A 16 -10.06 28.46 22.85
CA ILE A 16 -9.56 27.71 21.71
C ILE A 16 -10.57 26.57 21.46
N GLY A 17 -11.74 26.98 20.98
CA GLY A 17 -12.67 26.01 20.37
C GLY A 17 -11.94 25.26 19.26
N PRO A 18 -12.17 23.95 19.09
CA PRO A 18 -11.56 23.20 17.98
C PRO A 18 -11.96 23.93 16.70
N THR A 19 -10.96 24.40 15.94
CA THR A 19 -11.17 24.90 14.59
C THR A 19 -11.94 23.79 13.84
N LEU A 20 -13.22 24.07 13.54
CA LEU A 20 -14.09 23.16 12.81
C LEU A 20 -13.42 22.88 11.46
N HIS A 21 -12.69 21.78 11.37
CA HIS A 21 -12.22 21.27 10.08
C HIS A 21 -13.45 20.94 9.25
N THR A 22 -13.80 21.80 8.29
CA THR A 22 -14.88 21.55 7.35
C THR A 22 -14.44 20.45 6.42
N TYR A 23 -14.81 19.22 6.74
CA TYR A 23 -14.62 18.08 5.83
C TYR A 23 -15.50 18.24 4.59
N HIS A 24 -14.95 17.86 3.45
CA HIS A 24 -15.71 17.83 2.21
C HIS A 24 -16.83 16.78 2.27
N ARG A 25 -17.90 17.00 1.47
CA ARG A 25 -18.90 15.96 1.25
C ARG A 25 -18.23 14.72 0.67
N LEU A 26 -18.70 13.54 1.09
CA LEU A 26 -18.16 12.26 0.61
C LEU A 26 -18.19 12.21 -0.92
N PRO A 27 -17.18 11.56 -1.55
CA PRO A 27 -17.12 11.44 -3.00
C PRO A 27 -18.32 10.61 -3.49
N GLY A 28 -18.90 11.04 -4.59
CA GLY A 28 -19.96 10.28 -5.25
C GLY A 28 -19.46 8.94 -5.79
N PRO A 29 -20.37 8.00 -6.13
CA PRO A 29 -19.98 6.68 -6.66
C PRO A 29 -19.05 6.77 -7.87
N LEU A 30 -19.31 7.68 -8.79
CA LEU A 30 -18.48 7.91 -9.97
C LEU A 30 -17.04 8.32 -9.59
N SER A 31 -16.87 9.22 -8.60
CA SER A 31 -15.55 9.63 -8.15
C SER A 31 -14.79 8.46 -7.53
N ILE A 32 -15.46 7.58 -6.78
CA ILE A 32 -14.86 6.36 -6.22
C ILE A 32 -14.39 5.43 -7.34
N VAL A 33 -15.21 5.22 -8.37
CA VAL A 33 -14.86 4.39 -9.53
C VAL A 33 -13.65 4.99 -10.25
N LEU A 34 -13.68 6.28 -10.56
CA LEU A 34 -12.57 6.95 -11.25
C LEU A 34 -11.27 6.88 -10.44
N LEU A 35 -11.31 7.15 -9.13
CA LEU A 35 -10.13 7.03 -8.26
C LEU A 35 -9.60 5.58 -8.21
N GLY A 36 -10.49 4.58 -8.22
CA GLY A 36 -10.11 3.17 -8.31
C GLY A 36 -9.40 2.83 -9.62
N VAL A 37 -9.93 3.30 -10.75
CA VAL A 37 -9.32 3.12 -12.08
C VAL A 37 -7.96 3.84 -12.16
N LEU A 38 -7.86 5.06 -11.63
CA LEU A 38 -6.59 5.77 -11.57
C LEU A 38 -5.54 5.01 -10.75
N GLN A 39 -5.96 4.38 -9.66
CA GLN A 39 -5.07 3.50 -8.89
C GLN A 39 -4.65 2.27 -9.69
N ILE A 40 -5.53 1.65 -10.48
CA ILE A 40 -5.14 0.55 -11.39
C ILE A 40 -4.01 1.00 -12.32
N LEU A 41 -4.15 2.17 -12.95
CA LEU A 41 -3.16 2.70 -13.87
C LEU A 41 -1.83 3.03 -13.18
N VAL A 42 -1.84 3.64 -12.00
CA VAL A 42 -0.60 3.97 -11.28
C VAL A 42 0.10 2.71 -10.77
N TRP A 43 -0.63 1.74 -10.20
CA TRP A 43 -0.05 0.46 -9.77
C TRP A 43 0.47 -0.36 -10.95
N GLY A 44 -0.26 -0.37 -12.09
CA GLY A 44 0.12 -1.07 -13.30
C GLY A 44 1.38 -0.51 -13.95
N GLY A 45 1.52 0.82 -13.98
CA GLY A 45 2.70 1.51 -14.53
C GLY A 45 3.89 1.58 -13.57
N SER A 46 3.79 1.01 -12.36
CA SER A 46 4.86 1.01 -11.37
C SER A 46 5.08 -0.38 -10.77
N PHE A 47 4.45 -0.70 -9.64
CA PHE A 47 4.70 -1.93 -8.88
C PHE A 47 4.47 -3.21 -9.71
N PHE A 48 3.36 -3.29 -10.46
CA PHE A 48 3.01 -4.50 -11.23
C PHE A 48 3.74 -4.62 -12.55
N LEU A 49 4.39 -3.56 -13.02
CA LEU A 49 5.03 -3.50 -14.32
C LEU A 49 6.18 -4.50 -14.46
N MET A 50 7.02 -4.61 -13.43
CA MET A 50 8.22 -5.46 -13.44
C MET A 50 7.89 -6.94 -13.65
N ALA A 51 6.76 -7.41 -13.14
CA ALA A 51 6.37 -8.82 -13.27
C ALA A 51 6.23 -9.29 -14.71
N VAL A 52 5.98 -8.37 -15.67
CA VAL A 52 5.79 -8.67 -17.09
C VAL A 52 6.95 -8.18 -17.94
N MET A 53 7.62 -7.11 -17.53
CA MET A 53 8.69 -6.49 -18.33
C MET A 53 10.09 -7.08 -18.08
N ALA A 54 10.32 -7.73 -16.93
CA ALA A 54 11.66 -8.15 -16.55
C ALA A 54 12.31 -9.11 -17.57
N ASP A 55 11.60 -10.15 -18.00
CA ASP A 55 12.12 -11.11 -18.96
C ASP A 55 12.37 -10.52 -20.35
N PRO A 56 11.42 -9.78 -20.97
CA PRO A 56 11.67 -9.06 -22.22
C PRO A 56 12.87 -8.13 -22.15
N ILE A 57 13.02 -7.36 -21.07
CA ILE A 57 14.16 -6.45 -20.88
C ILE A 57 15.47 -7.23 -20.78
N SER A 58 15.53 -8.28 -19.94
CA SER A 58 16.75 -9.08 -19.78
C SER A 58 17.19 -9.74 -21.07
N ARG A 59 16.23 -10.22 -21.91
CA ARG A 59 16.52 -10.83 -23.22
C ARG A 59 17.03 -9.81 -24.25
N ASP A 60 16.43 -8.62 -24.30
CA ASP A 60 16.78 -7.58 -25.25
C ASP A 60 18.12 -6.91 -24.93
N THR A 61 18.41 -6.70 -23.65
CA THR A 61 19.58 -5.93 -23.20
C THR A 61 20.77 -6.78 -22.80
N GLY A 62 20.56 -8.08 -22.49
CA GLY A 62 21.58 -8.96 -21.93
C GLY A 62 21.97 -8.62 -20.48
N TRP A 63 21.25 -7.72 -19.80
CA TRP A 63 21.54 -7.38 -18.41
C TRP A 63 21.23 -8.54 -17.48
N PRO A 64 22.04 -8.75 -16.41
CA PRO A 64 21.79 -9.82 -15.46
C PRO A 64 20.40 -9.65 -14.80
N SER A 65 19.60 -10.72 -14.84
CA SER A 65 18.21 -10.70 -14.37
C SER A 65 18.06 -10.22 -12.92
N GLN A 66 19.04 -10.52 -12.07
CA GLN A 66 19.07 -10.04 -10.68
C GLN A 66 19.00 -8.50 -10.55
N TRP A 67 19.64 -7.75 -11.46
CA TRP A 67 19.61 -6.30 -11.46
C TRP A 67 18.31 -5.76 -12.05
N VAL A 68 17.77 -6.45 -13.06
CA VAL A 68 16.50 -6.07 -13.68
C VAL A 68 15.36 -6.25 -12.66
N TYR A 69 15.24 -7.41 -12.04
CA TYR A 69 14.25 -7.63 -10.97
C TYR A 69 14.54 -6.78 -9.72
N GLY A 70 15.81 -6.58 -9.38
CA GLY A 70 16.25 -5.75 -8.25
C GLY A 70 15.88 -4.28 -8.37
N ALA A 71 15.60 -3.78 -9.58
CA ALA A 71 15.19 -2.40 -9.80
C ALA A 71 13.84 -2.07 -9.10
N LEU A 72 12.93 -3.05 -8.97
CA LEU A 72 11.72 -2.90 -8.17
C LEU A 72 12.06 -2.70 -6.68
N SER A 73 13.04 -3.45 -6.16
CA SER A 73 13.50 -3.28 -4.77
C SER A 73 14.08 -1.89 -4.54
N LEU A 74 14.82 -1.35 -5.51
CA LEU A 74 15.32 0.02 -5.48
C LEU A 74 14.17 1.04 -5.41
N SER A 75 13.15 0.90 -6.27
CA SER A 75 12.00 1.82 -6.26
C SER A 75 11.20 1.75 -4.95
N LEU A 76 11.03 0.56 -4.37
CA LEU A 76 10.41 0.39 -3.06
C LEU A 76 11.24 1.04 -1.95
N MET A 77 12.56 0.96 -2.01
CA MET A 77 13.45 1.61 -1.05
C MET A 77 13.37 3.13 -1.16
N VAL A 78 13.39 3.69 -2.38
CA VAL A 78 13.19 5.12 -2.62
C VAL A 78 11.82 5.56 -2.09
N SER A 79 10.77 4.80 -2.40
CA SER A 79 9.42 5.06 -1.91
C SER A 79 9.36 5.04 -0.37
N ALA A 80 10.04 4.09 0.28
CA ALA A 80 10.11 4.00 1.73
C ALA A 80 10.78 5.22 2.37
N LEU A 81 11.87 5.69 1.78
CA LEU A 81 12.59 6.88 2.27
C LEU A 81 11.74 8.15 2.14
N LEU A 82 10.96 8.26 1.05
CA LEU A 82 10.14 9.43 0.76
C LEU A 82 8.73 9.37 1.37
N ALA A 83 8.24 8.21 1.82
CA ALA A 83 6.88 8.08 2.37
C ALA A 83 6.55 9.06 3.51
N PRO A 84 7.44 9.34 4.49
CA PRO A 84 7.15 10.35 5.51
C PRO A 84 7.10 11.78 4.96
N LEU A 85 7.91 12.09 3.93
CA LEU A 85 7.89 13.38 3.26
C LEU A 85 6.58 13.54 2.45
N SER A 86 6.18 12.51 1.73
CA SER A 86 4.92 12.45 0.99
C SER A 86 3.73 12.78 1.90
N SER A 87 3.62 12.15 3.06
CA SER A 87 2.54 12.44 4.01
C SER A 87 2.58 13.87 4.57
N ARG A 88 3.77 14.44 4.80
CA ARG A 88 3.91 15.85 5.21
C ARG A 88 3.46 16.81 4.11
N LEU A 89 3.77 16.50 2.86
CA LEU A 89 3.35 17.30 1.70
C LEU A 89 1.83 17.24 1.55
N VAL A 90 1.21 16.05 1.70
CA VAL A 90 -0.25 15.91 1.73
C VAL A 90 -0.87 16.75 2.86
N ALA A 91 -0.31 16.71 4.06
CA ALA A 91 -0.80 17.49 5.20
C ALA A 91 -0.69 19.00 4.93
N ARG A 92 0.42 19.47 4.36
CA ARG A 92 0.69 20.90 4.16
C ARG A 92 -0.04 21.50 2.97
N TYR A 93 -0.05 20.80 1.84
CA TYR A 93 -0.54 21.33 0.56
C TYR A 93 -1.86 20.72 0.11
N GLY A 94 -2.33 19.67 0.79
CA GLY A 94 -3.43 18.82 0.36
C GLY A 94 -2.96 17.73 -0.62
N GLY A 95 -3.74 16.66 -0.75
CA GLY A 95 -3.34 15.51 -1.55
C GLY A 95 -3.53 15.67 -3.06
N ARG A 96 -4.43 16.60 -3.50
CA ARG A 96 -4.77 16.79 -4.91
C ARG A 96 -3.55 17.06 -5.81
N PRO A 97 -2.66 18.04 -5.53
CA PRO A 97 -1.51 18.32 -6.38
C PRO A 97 -0.51 17.16 -6.38
N GLN A 98 -0.30 16.51 -5.25
CA GLN A 98 0.62 15.37 -5.16
C GLN A 98 0.14 14.16 -5.94
N MET A 99 -1.14 13.79 -5.81
CA MET A 99 -1.73 12.66 -6.54
C MET A 99 -1.73 12.93 -8.06
N ALA A 100 -2.01 14.16 -8.49
CA ALA A 100 -1.93 14.53 -9.90
C ALA A 100 -0.47 14.45 -10.43
N ALA A 101 0.49 14.96 -9.67
CA ALA A 101 1.90 14.91 -10.05
C ALA A 101 2.46 13.48 -10.08
N SER A 102 1.91 12.55 -9.28
CA SER A 102 2.42 11.17 -9.21
C SER A 102 2.43 10.47 -10.57
N GLY A 103 1.33 10.62 -11.35
CA GLY A 103 1.25 10.06 -12.69
C GLY A 103 2.32 10.60 -13.64
N ALA A 104 2.58 11.90 -13.58
CA ALA A 104 3.63 12.53 -14.39
C ALA A 104 5.03 12.06 -13.97
N VAL A 105 5.30 11.93 -12.68
CA VAL A 105 6.59 11.43 -12.18
C VAL A 105 6.83 9.98 -12.61
N VAL A 106 5.84 9.10 -12.49
CA VAL A 106 5.93 7.72 -12.99
C VAL A 106 6.15 7.72 -14.51
N ALA A 107 5.43 8.56 -15.25
CA ALA A 107 5.59 8.70 -16.70
C ALA A 107 7.02 9.10 -17.09
N VAL A 108 7.61 10.09 -16.39
CA VAL A 108 9.01 10.47 -16.61
C VAL A 108 9.94 9.29 -16.37
N GLY A 109 9.74 8.53 -15.30
CA GLY A 109 10.50 7.30 -15.05
C GLY A 109 10.37 6.28 -16.18
N LEU A 110 9.16 6.06 -16.71
CA LEU A 110 8.93 5.16 -17.86
C LEU A 110 9.60 5.65 -19.14
N LEU A 111 9.61 6.97 -19.40
CA LEU A 111 10.31 7.54 -20.55
C LEU A 111 11.83 7.38 -20.42
N ILE A 112 12.41 7.60 -19.23
CA ILE A 112 13.83 7.33 -18.97
C ILE A 112 14.11 5.83 -19.16
N MET A 113 13.22 4.96 -18.71
CA MET A 113 13.35 3.51 -18.88
C MET A 113 13.33 3.14 -20.37
N ALA A 114 12.41 3.69 -21.17
CA ALA A 114 12.35 3.47 -22.62
C ALA A 114 13.61 3.91 -23.34
N ALA A 115 14.23 5.01 -22.91
CA ALA A 115 15.47 5.56 -23.45
C ALA A 115 16.74 4.92 -22.87
N SER A 116 16.61 3.94 -21.96
CA SER A 116 17.77 3.34 -21.29
C SER A 116 18.54 2.40 -22.22
N HIS A 117 19.83 2.69 -22.41
CA HIS A 117 20.80 1.82 -23.08
C HIS A 117 21.89 1.31 -22.13
N THR A 118 21.85 1.76 -20.87
CA THR A 118 22.78 1.32 -19.82
C THR A 118 21.98 0.90 -18.58
N LEU A 119 22.51 -0.08 -17.84
CA LEU A 119 21.92 -0.54 -16.60
C LEU A 119 21.77 0.61 -15.57
N GLY A 120 22.74 1.53 -15.51
CA GLY A 120 22.70 2.68 -14.60
C GLY A 120 21.51 3.60 -14.89
N LEU A 121 21.22 3.89 -16.16
CA LEU A 121 20.07 4.71 -16.56
C LEU A 121 18.75 3.98 -16.29
N PHE A 122 18.71 2.66 -16.50
CA PHE A 122 17.56 1.82 -16.14
C PHE A 122 17.27 1.85 -14.62
N LEU A 123 18.29 1.73 -13.77
CA LEU A 123 18.14 1.84 -12.33
C LEU A 123 17.70 3.25 -11.90
N LEU A 124 18.22 4.30 -12.55
CA LEU A 124 17.76 5.68 -12.31
C LEU A 124 16.28 5.83 -12.65
N ALA A 125 15.82 5.26 -13.78
CA ALA A 125 14.40 5.26 -14.14
C ALA A 125 13.52 4.66 -13.03
N TRP A 126 13.93 3.53 -12.45
CA TRP A 126 13.22 2.90 -11.34
C TRP A 126 13.30 3.70 -10.04
N ALA A 127 14.39 4.42 -9.79
CA ALA A 127 14.43 5.36 -8.67
C ALA A 127 13.41 6.50 -8.84
N VAL A 128 13.25 7.04 -10.06
CA VAL A 128 12.23 8.05 -10.38
C VAL A 128 10.81 7.45 -10.24
N ILE A 129 10.58 6.23 -10.74
CA ILE A 129 9.31 5.52 -10.53
C ILE A 129 9.01 5.38 -9.03
N GLY A 130 10.02 5.08 -8.21
CA GLY A 130 9.91 4.99 -6.74
C GLY A 130 9.44 6.31 -6.09
N ILE A 131 9.88 7.47 -6.60
CA ILE A 131 9.35 8.77 -6.18
C ILE A 131 7.85 8.86 -6.50
N GLY A 132 7.45 8.51 -7.71
CA GLY A 132 6.05 8.49 -8.13
C GLY A 132 5.20 7.53 -7.30
N MET A 133 5.75 6.36 -6.93
CA MET A 133 5.10 5.40 -6.03
C MET A 133 4.85 6.01 -4.64
N ALA A 134 5.83 6.70 -4.06
CA ALA A 134 5.66 7.39 -2.77
C ALA A 134 4.56 8.47 -2.82
N MET A 135 4.36 9.09 -3.98
CA MET A 135 3.40 10.17 -4.19
C MET A 135 1.99 9.69 -4.52
N GLY A 136 1.81 8.51 -5.13
CA GLY A 136 0.57 8.13 -5.80
C GLY A 136 -0.05 6.80 -5.38
N LEU A 137 0.66 5.93 -4.64
CA LEU A 137 0.11 4.66 -4.20
C LEU A 137 -0.77 4.83 -2.95
N TYR A 138 -1.23 3.72 -2.40
CA TYR A 138 -2.26 3.69 -1.34
C TYR A 138 -1.94 4.57 -0.13
N GLU A 139 -0.68 4.70 0.27
CA GLU A 139 -0.31 5.49 1.43
C GLU A 139 -0.65 6.97 1.26
N ALA A 140 -0.28 7.51 0.11
CA ALA A 140 -0.56 8.90 -0.25
C ALA A 140 -2.06 9.10 -0.49
N LEU A 141 -2.73 8.14 -1.16
CA LEU A 141 -4.17 8.18 -1.39
C LEU A 141 -4.94 8.16 -0.06
N PHE A 142 -4.63 7.24 0.85
CA PHE A 142 -5.32 7.12 2.13
C PHE A 142 -5.10 8.34 3.01
N ALA A 143 -3.88 8.88 3.06
CA ALA A 143 -3.58 10.14 3.71
C ALA A 143 -4.43 11.29 3.12
N THR A 144 -4.54 11.36 1.79
CA THR A 144 -5.36 12.34 1.08
C THR A 144 -6.84 12.22 1.44
N LEU A 145 -7.40 11.00 1.39
CA LEU A 145 -8.80 10.76 1.72
C LEU A 145 -9.10 11.04 3.20
N GLY A 146 -8.18 10.67 4.09
CA GLY A 146 -8.29 10.97 5.52
C GLY A 146 -8.31 12.47 5.80
N GLY A 147 -7.46 13.24 5.12
CA GLY A 147 -7.44 14.71 5.23
C GLY A 147 -8.69 15.38 4.65
N LEU A 148 -9.25 14.84 3.55
CA LEU A 148 -10.44 15.40 2.90
C LEU A 148 -11.74 15.05 3.61
N TYR A 149 -11.90 13.82 4.09
CA TYR A 149 -13.18 13.25 4.51
C TYR A 149 -13.20 12.81 5.98
N GLY A 150 -12.08 12.91 6.70
CA GLY A 150 -11.99 12.51 8.11
C GLY A 150 -12.41 11.04 8.29
N GLU A 151 -13.22 10.78 9.32
CA GLU A 151 -13.77 9.45 9.62
C GLU A 151 -14.63 8.88 8.49
N GLY A 152 -15.24 9.74 7.68
CA GLY A 152 -16.02 9.36 6.51
C GLY A 152 -15.21 8.74 5.37
N ALA A 153 -13.88 8.88 5.35
CA ALA A 153 -13.01 8.34 4.31
C ALA A 153 -13.12 6.82 4.15
N GLY A 154 -13.57 6.10 5.18
CA GLY A 154 -13.66 4.64 5.18
C GLY A 154 -14.45 4.05 4.01
N LYS A 155 -15.57 4.66 3.63
CA LYS A 155 -16.38 4.21 2.47
C LYS A 155 -15.61 4.38 1.16
N ALA A 156 -14.94 5.52 0.99
CA ALA A 156 -14.14 5.80 -0.19
C ALA A 156 -12.95 4.85 -0.29
N ILE A 157 -12.21 4.64 0.81
CA ILE A 157 -11.08 3.69 0.89
C ILE A 157 -11.53 2.30 0.48
N THR A 158 -12.64 1.79 1.02
CA THR A 158 -13.16 0.46 0.71
C THR A 158 -13.54 0.33 -0.76
N GLY A 159 -14.30 1.28 -1.31
CA GLY A 159 -14.72 1.25 -2.72
C GLY A 159 -13.54 1.36 -3.69
N ILE A 160 -12.60 2.27 -3.43
CA ILE A 160 -11.40 2.43 -4.27
C ILE A 160 -10.52 1.18 -4.23
N THR A 161 -10.30 0.60 -3.04
CA THR A 161 -9.48 -0.62 -2.91
C THR A 161 -10.13 -1.84 -3.54
N LEU A 162 -11.47 -1.91 -3.58
CA LEU A 162 -12.17 -2.96 -4.31
C LEU A 162 -11.84 -2.91 -5.80
N ILE A 163 -12.00 -1.74 -6.43
CA ILE A 163 -11.75 -1.54 -7.86
C ILE A 163 -10.26 -1.71 -8.17
N ALA A 164 -9.39 -1.07 -7.41
CA ALA A 164 -7.95 -1.19 -7.57
C ALA A 164 -7.42 -2.62 -7.30
N GLY A 165 -8.22 -3.48 -6.70
CA GLY A 165 -7.92 -4.90 -6.56
C GLY A 165 -7.76 -5.65 -7.87
N PHE A 166 -8.32 -5.13 -8.96
CA PHE A 166 -8.15 -5.68 -10.29
C PHE A 166 -6.87 -5.20 -10.99
N ALA A 167 -6.00 -4.44 -10.32
CA ALA A 167 -4.84 -3.83 -10.95
C ALA A 167 -3.93 -4.86 -11.63
N SER A 168 -3.52 -5.93 -10.95
CA SER A 168 -2.70 -6.97 -11.56
C SER A 168 -3.44 -7.73 -12.67
N THR A 169 -4.72 -8.04 -12.44
CA THR A 169 -5.56 -8.80 -13.39
C THR A 169 -5.75 -8.06 -14.72
N LEU A 170 -5.82 -6.74 -14.69
CA LEU A 170 -5.97 -5.91 -15.90
C LEU A 170 -4.61 -5.49 -16.48
N SER A 171 -3.67 -5.10 -15.63
CA SER A 171 -2.39 -4.56 -16.11
C SER A 171 -1.51 -5.62 -16.74
N TRP A 172 -1.42 -6.84 -16.18
CA TRP A 172 -0.53 -7.86 -16.71
C TRP A 172 -0.86 -8.29 -18.14
N PRO A 173 -2.10 -8.69 -18.47
CA PRO A 173 -2.44 -9.04 -19.84
C PRO A 173 -2.28 -7.86 -20.82
N THR A 174 -2.70 -6.66 -20.40
CA THR A 174 -2.62 -5.46 -21.24
C THR A 174 -1.16 -5.11 -21.57
N VAL A 175 -0.28 -5.12 -20.56
CA VAL A 175 1.15 -4.85 -20.76
C VAL A 175 1.81 -5.97 -21.57
N ALA A 176 1.48 -7.25 -21.31
CA ALA A 176 2.02 -8.37 -22.07
C ALA A 176 1.68 -8.27 -23.57
N LEU A 177 0.41 -8.02 -23.89
CA LEU A 177 -0.04 -7.81 -25.28
C LEU A 177 0.66 -6.60 -25.93
N ALA A 178 0.82 -5.51 -25.19
CA ALA A 178 1.52 -4.33 -25.72
C ALA A 178 3.01 -4.62 -25.99
N ILE A 179 3.67 -5.40 -25.14
CA ILE A 179 5.06 -5.82 -25.35
C ILE A 179 5.19 -6.71 -26.58
N GLU A 180 4.25 -7.65 -26.77
CA GLU A 180 4.24 -8.56 -27.90
C GLU A 180 4.13 -7.81 -29.24
N HIS A 181 3.28 -6.76 -29.29
CA HIS A 181 3.05 -6.03 -30.54
C HIS A 181 4.02 -4.89 -30.79
N PHE A 182 4.49 -4.19 -29.76
CA PHE A 182 5.26 -2.95 -29.89
C PHE A 182 6.67 -3.03 -29.26
N GLY A 183 6.97 -4.10 -28.55
CA GLY A 183 8.17 -4.20 -27.74
C GLY A 183 8.07 -3.40 -26.43
N TRP A 184 8.98 -3.69 -25.49
CA TRP A 184 8.92 -3.13 -24.14
C TRP A 184 9.18 -1.61 -24.09
N ARG A 185 10.06 -1.07 -24.96
CA ARG A 185 10.36 0.37 -25.01
C ARG A 185 9.16 1.20 -25.46
N ALA A 186 8.53 0.81 -26.55
CA ALA A 186 7.32 1.50 -27.04
C ALA A 186 6.16 1.35 -26.05
N THR A 187 6.02 0.19 -25.40
CA THR A 187 5.02 -0.01 -24.32
C THR A 187 5.24 0.96 -23.17
N CYS A 188 6.49 1.21 -22.75
CA CYS A 188 6.79 2.23 -21.73
C CYS A 188 6.36 3.64 -22.17
N VAL A 189 6.61 4.01 -23.42
CA VAL A 189 6.20 5.32 -23.98
C VAL A 189 4.68 5.45 -24.01
N CYS A 190 3.98 4.43 -24.52
CA CYS A 190 2.51 4.44 -24.55
C CYS A 190 1.90 4.52 -23.14
N TYR A 191 2.47 3.77 -22.20
CA TYR A 191 2.00 3.81 -20.81
C TYR A 191 2.28 5.16 -20.14
N ALA A 192 3.45 5.76 -20.41
CA ALA A 192 3.78 7.10 -19.93
C ALA A 192 2.80 8.16 -20.47
N LEU A 193 2.42 8.09 -21.73
CA LEU A 193 1.41 8.97 -22.33
C LEU A 193 0.06 8.83 -21.63
N VAL A 194 -0.39 7.60 -21.35
CA VAL A 194 -1.64 7.35 -20.60
C VAL A 194 -1.57 7.99 -19.21
N LEU A 195 -0.44 7.83 -18.49
CA LEU A 195 -0.29 8.42 -17.17
C LEU A 195 -0.30 9.95 -17.21
N MET A 196 0.32 10.58 -18.20
CA MET A 196 0.35 12.04 -18.34
C MET A 196 -1.00 12.61 -18.77
N VAL A 197 -1.64 12.00 -19.78
CA VAL A 197 -2.86 12.55 -20.40
C VAL A 197 -4.11 12.20 -19.61
N VAL A 198 -4.14 11.05 -18.96
CA VAL A 198 -5.33 10.57 -18.22
C VAL A 198 -5.19 10.77 -16.72
N VAL A 199 -4.11 10.25 -16.13
CA VAL A 199 -4.00 10.15 -14.66
C VAL A 199 -3.84 11.53 -14.03
N ALA A 200 -2.89 12.34 -14.52
CA ALA A 200 -2.62 13.65 -13.94
C ALA A 200 -3.85 14.59 -13.99
N PRO A 201 -4.51 14.82 -15.14
CA PRO A 201 -5.66 15.72 -15.20
C PRO A 201 -6.90 15.16 -14.49
N LEU A 202 -7.11 13.83 -14.48
CA LEU A 202 -8.25 13.24 -13.80
C LEU A 202 -8.12 13.36 -12.27
N TYR A 203 -6.97 13.10 -11.67
CA TYR A 203 -6.77 13.37 -10.25
C TYR A 203 -7.04 14.84 -9.91
N TRP A 204 -6.59 15.76 -10.78
CA TRP A 204 -6.82 17.18 -10.58
C TRP A 204 -8.30 17.57 -10.61
N ARG A 205 -9.13 16.89 -11.41
CA ARG A 205 -10.56 17.14 -11.53
C ARG A 205 -11.40 16.42 -10.46
N VAL A 206 -11.02 15.19 -10.12
CA VAL A 206 -11.84 14.32 -9.25
C VAL A 206 -11.59 14.61 -7.77
N LEU A 207 -10.35 14.92 -7.38
CA LEU A 207 -10.04 15.27 -6.00
C LEU A 207 -10.36 16.75 -5.72
N PRO A 208 -11.15 17.06 -4.67
CA PRO A 208 -11.37 18.43 -4.27
C PRO A 208 -10.06 19.09 -3.78
N ALA A 209 -10.02 20.42 -3.90
CA ALA A 209 -8.95 21.21 -3.29
C ALA A 209 -9.19 21.26 -1.78
N GLY A 210 -8.14 21.11 -0.96
CA GLY A 210 -8.28 21.13 0.51
C GLY A 210 -7.63 19.91 1.17
N GLY A 211 -8.16 19.51 2.32
CA GLY A 211 -7.63 18.40 3.11
C GLY A 211 -6.28 18.73 3.76
N ARG A 212 -5.96 20.04 3.90
CA ARG A 212 -4.79 20.49 4.64
C ARG A 212 -5.03 20.25 6.13
N VAL A 213 -4.00 19.77 6.79
CA VAL A 213 -4.02 19.48 8.22
C VAL A 213 -2.98 20.38 8.88
N GLU A 214 -3.35 21.04 9.96
CA GLU A 214 -2.36 21.79 10.73
C GLU A 214 -1.26 20.84 11.21
N VAL A 215 -0.08 21.03 10.63
CA VAL A 215 1.12 20.33 11.10
C VAL A 215 1.60 21.12 12.31
N PRO A 216 1.70 20.51 13.50
CA PRO A 216 2.21 21.19 14.68
C PRO A 216 3.55 21.85 14.35
N ALA A 217 3.67 23.16 14.61
CA ALA A 217 4.86 23.95 14.27
C ALA A 217 6.12 23.47 15.00
N LYS A 218 5.95 22.80 16.13
CA LYS A 218 7.03 22.11 16.85
C LYS A 218 7.08 20.65 16.43
N THR A 219 8.22 20.21 15.90
CA THR A 219 8.54 18.80 15.82
C THR A 219 8.41 18.24 17.23
N PRO A 220 7.62 17.18 17.47
CA PRO A 220 7.49 16.61 18.81
C PRO A 220 8.87 16.33 19.37
N ALA A 221 9.06 16.63 20.66
CA ALA A 221 10.32 16.34 21.36
C ALA A 221 10.69 14.86 21.16
N LYS A 222 12.00 14.58 21.18
CA LYS A 222 12.55 13.22 20.99
C LYS A 222 11.84 12.26 21.95
N GLY A 223 10.87 11.46 21.45
CA GLY A 223 10.07 10.52 22.24
C GLY A 223 8.55 10.67 22.14
N GLU A 224 8.03 11.80 21.66
CA GLU A 224 6.59 11.98 21.42
C GLU A 224 6.22 11.57 19.98
N THR A 225 5.37 10.58 19.85
CA THR A 225 4.77 10.16 18.58
C THR A 225 3.48 10.94 18.34
N LEU A 226 3.57 12.25 18.04
CA LEU A 226 2.44 13.07 17.59
C LEU A 226 1.13 12.88 18.39
N GLY A 227 1.21 12.60 19.71
CA GLY A 227 0.04 12.38 20.57
C GLY A 227 -0.63 11.01 20.42
N VAL A 228 -0.04 10.08 19.66
CA VAL A 228 -0.48 8.66 19.60
C VAL A 228 0.35 7.84 20.58
N ASP A 229 -0.30 6.91 21.27
CA ASP A 229 0.39 5.94 22.11
C ASP A 229 1.50 5.24 21.30
N ARG A 230 2.74 5.42 21.75
CA ARG A 230 3.94 4.87 21.10
C ARG A 230 3.83 3.36 20.91
N GLN A 231 3.22 2.65 21.83
CA GLN A 231 3.07 1.21 21.75
C GLN A 231 2.05 0.82 20.68
N LEU A 232 0.93 1.53 20.58
CA LEU A 232 -0.06 1.34 19.50
C LEU A 232 0.56 1.59 18.12
N TYR A 233 1.34 2.66 17.99
CA TYR A 233 2.05 2.98 16.76
C TYR A 233 2.94 1.83 16.30
N TRP A 234 3.78 1.28 17.20
CA TRP A 234 4.67 0.17 16.85
C TRP A 234 3.94 -1.14 16.58
N LEU A 235 2.86 -1.43 17.32
CA LEU A 235 2.02 -2.60 17.06
C LEU A 235 1.42 -2.56 15.64
N LEU A 236 0.80 -1.45 15.26
CA LEU A 236 0.23 -1.29 13.92
C LEU A 236 1.30 -1.32 12.84
N THR A 237 2.41 -0.64 13.06
CA THR A 237 3.54 -0.59 12.11
C THR A 237 4.12 -1.98 11.87
N SER A 238 4.40 -2.74 12.93
CA SER A 238 4.94 -4.11 12.83
C SER A 238 3.95 -5.07 12.16
N MET A 239 2.68 -4.99 12.53
CA MET A 239 1.62 -5.79 11.91
C MET A 239 1.53 -5.57 10.40
N PHE A 240 1.57 -4.32 9.94
CA PHE A 240 1.52 -4.02 8.50
C PHE A 240 2.82 -4.37 7.79
N ALA A 241 3.98 -4.22 8.45
CA ALA A 241 5.27 -4.61 7.88
C ALA A 241 5.36 -6.13 7.66
N ILE A 242 4.99 -6.93 8.66
CA ILE A 242 4.95 -8.38 8.54
C ILE A 242 3.99 -8.82 7.43
N GLY A 243 2.77 -8.27 7.39
CA GLY A 243 1.82 -8.58 6.33
C GLY A 243 2.31 -8.19 4.93
N ALA A 244 3.09 -7.12 4.81
CA ALA A 244 3.69 -6.70 3.54
C ALA A 244 4.82 -7.64 3.10
N ILE A 245 5.67 -8.08 4.02
CA ILE A 245 6.73 -9.07 3.77
C ILE A 245 6.12 -10.39 3.29
N ILE A 246 5.14 -10.94 4.00
CA ILE A 246 4.46 -12.20 3.63
C ILE A 246 3.85 -12.09 2.22
N MET A 247 3.13 -10.99 1.94
CA MET A 247 2.55 -10.77 0.61
C MET A 247 3.61 -10.74 -0.49
N THR A 248 4.71 -10.04 -0.25
CA THR A 248 5.76 -9.89 -1.27
C THR A 248 6.52 -11.20 -1.49
N ALA A 249 6.80 -11.95 -0.41
CA ALA A 249 7.44 -13.26 -0.52
C ALA A 249 6.59 -14.22 -1.39
N ILE A 250 5.29 -14.29 -1.13
CA ILE A 250 4.36 -15.10 -1.94
C ILE A 250 4.30 -14.58 -3.38
N ALA A 251 4.18 -13.26 -3.58
CA ALA A 251 4.09 -12.70 -4.93
C ALA A 251 5.32 -12.98 -5.80
N VAL A 252 6.51 -13.09 -5.19
CA VAL A 252 7.77 -13.28 -5.92
C VAL A 252 8.16 -14.75 -6.00
N GLN A 253 7.91 -15.55 -4.97
CA GLN A 253 8.50 -16.89 -4.84
C GLN A 253 7.50 -18.03 -4.93
N LEU A 254 6.20 -17.77 -4.99
CA LEU A 254 5.17 -18.81 -4.91
C LEU A 254 5.37 -19.92 -5.94
N VAL A 255 5.63 -19.56 -7.20
CA VAL A 255 5.81 -20.55 -8.27
C VAL A 255 7.02 -21.43 -7.98
N ALA A 256 8.16 -20.86 -7.60
CA ALA A 256 9.36 -21.60 -7.25
C ALA A 256 9.15 -22.51 -6.02
N VAL A 257 8.45 -22.00 -5.01
CA VAL A 257 8.09 -22.77 -3.81
C VAL A 257 7.21 -23.96 -4.17
N LEU A 258 6.19 -23.77 -5.01
CA LEU A 258 5.29 -24.85 -5.44
C LEU A 258 6.03 -25.91 -6.28
N GLN A 259 6.94 -25.47 -7.17
CA GLN A 259 7.79 -26.41 -7.91
C GLN A 259 8.70 -27.23 -6.97
N GLY A 260 9.30 -26.60 -5.97
CA GLY A 260 10.09 -27.30 -4.96
C GLY A 260 9.28 -28.23 -4.04
N LEU A 261 7.95 -28.08 -4.00
CA LEU A 261 7.02 -29.04 -3.38
C LEU A 261 6.59 -30.19 -4.33
N GLY A 262 7.13 -30.21 -5.57
CA GLY A 262 6.85 -31.29 -6.54
C GLY A 262 5.74 -30.96 -7.55
N HIS A 263 5.17 -29.75 -7.56
CA HIS A 263 4.20 -29.38 -8.60
C HIS A 263 4.91 -29.05 -9.93
N SER A 264 4.32 -29.46 -11.06
CA SER A 264 4.81 -29.05 -12.37
C SER A 264 4.62 -27.55 -12.59
N LEU A 265 5.44 -26.93 -13.44
CA LEU A 265 5.36 -25.49 -13.73
C LEU A 265 3.96 -25.02 -14.16
N PRO A 266 3.23 -25.72 -15.08
CA PRO A 266 1.87 -25.30 -15.44
C PRO A 266 0.90 -25.34 -14.26
N VAL A 267 1.00 -26.36 -13.41
CA VAL A 267 0.17 -26.48 -12.18
C VAL A 267 0.50 -25.35 -11.20
N ALA A 268 1.78 -25.07 -10.98
CA ALA A 268 2.22 -23.99 -10.07
C ALA A 268 1.71 -22.62 -10.53
N ILE A 269 1.77 -22.34 -11.85
CA ILE A 269 1.22 -21.10 -12.43
C ILE A 269 -0.30 -21.04 -12.27
N GLY A 270 -1.01 -22.13 -12.54
CA GLY A 270 -2.46 -22.21 -12.36
C GLY A 270 -2.89 -21.95 -10.91
N LEU A 271 -2.17 -22.54 -9.95
CA LEU A 271 -2.41 -22.32 -8.51
C LEU A 271 -2.13 -20.86 -8.12
N ALA A 272 -1.04 -20.27 -8.60
CA ALA A 272 -0.71 -18.87 -8.32
C ALA A 272 -1.78 -17.91 -8.90
N ALA A 273 -2.35 -18.22 -10.06
CA ALA A 273 -3.40 -17.42 -10.67
C ALA A 273 -4.70 -17.34 -9.84
N MET A 274 -4.95 -18.30 -8.93
CA MET A 274 -6.12 -18.31 -8.07
C MET A 274 -6.09 -17.19 -7.02
N LEU A 275 -4.92 -16.62 -6.72
CA LEU A 275 -4.78 -15.56 -5.71
C LEU A 275 -5.54 -14.28 -6.08
N GLY A 276 -5.53 -13.87 -7.33
CA GLY A 276 -6.22 -12.67 -7.79
C GLY A 276 -7.73 -12.69 -7.52
N PRO A 277 -8.47 -13.67 -8.07
CA PRO A 277 -9.91 -13.82 -7.84
C PRO A 277 -10.28 -13.96 -6.36
N SER A 278 -9.51 -14.70 -5.56
CA SER A 278 -9.79 -14.86 -4.12
C SER A 278 -9.64 -13.55 -3.33
N GLN A 279 -8.66 -12.71 -3.69
CA GLN A 279 -8.50 -11.38 -3.10
C GLN A 279 -9.70 -10.47 -3.39
N VAL A 280 -10.22 -10.51 -4.61
CA VAL A 280 -11.40 -9.73 -5.00
C VAL A 280 -12.64 -10.25 -4.28
N ALA A 281 -12.85 -11.56 -4.26
CA ALA A 281 -13.98 -12.19 -3.59
C ALA A 281 -14.07 -11.79 -2.11
N SER A 282 -12.94 -11.80 -1.39
CA SER A 282 -12.91 -11.42 0.02
C SER A 282 -13.28 -9.96 0.26
N ARG A 283 -12.93 -9.04 -0.66
CA ARG A 283 -13.32 -7.63 -0.58
C ARG A 283 -14.81 -7.42 -0.81
N VAL A 284 -15.40 -8.17 -1.75
CA VAL A 284 -16.85 -8.17 -1.97
C VAL A 284 -17.56 -8.69 -0.71
N LEU A 285 -17.13 -9.82 -0.16
CA LEU A 285 -17.68 -10.36 1.08
C LEU A 285 -17.58 -9.40 2.25
N GLN A 286 -16.48 -8.66 2.36
CA GLN A 286 -16.31 -7.63 3.40
C GLN A 286 -17.36 -6.51 3.27
N ILE A 287 -17.69 -6.08 2.05
CA ILE A 287 -18.73 -5.07 1.82
C ILE A 287 -20.09 -5.61 2.24
N LEU A 288 -20.42 -6.85 1.88
CA LEU A 288 -21.66 -7.52 2.23
C LEU A 288 -21.81 -7.77 3.74
N ALA A 289 -20.69 -8.00 4.44
CA ALA A 289 -20.68 -8.21 5.89
C ALA A 289 -21.06 -6.96 6.71
N GLY A 290 -21.18 -5.81 6.06
CA GLY A 290 -21.67 -4.57 6.66
C GLY A 290 -20.65 -3.86 7.56
N LYS A 291 -21.13 -2.88 8.33
CA LYS A 291 -20.31 -2.03 9.18
C LYS A 291 -19.89 -2.75 10.47
N ARG A 292 -18.66 -3.23 10.51
CA ARG A 292 -18.03 -3.74 11.74
C ARG A 292 -16.76 -2.94 12.02
N HIS A 293 -16.33 -2.94 13.29
CA HIS A 293 -15.06 -2.30 13.64
C HIS A 293 -13.92 -2.96 12.85
N PRO A 294 -12.99 -2.19 12.21
CA PRO A 294 -11.94 -2.72 11.34
C PRO A 294 -11.02 -3.76 11.98
N ILE A 295 -10.98 -3.83 13.33
CA ILE A 295 -10.19 -4.82 14.06
C ILE A 295 -10.66 -6.26 13.78
N TRP A 296 -11.95 -6.49 13.51
CA TRP A 296 -12.47 -7.80 13.15
C TRP A 296 -12.03 -8.23 11.77
N THR A 297 -11.98 -7.26 10.83
CA THR A 297 -11.41 -7.49 9.49
C THR A 297 -9.92 -7.76 9.56
N ALA A 298 -9.21 -7.08 10.48
CA ALA A 298 -7.80 -7.35 10.72
C ALA A 298 -7.55 -8.75 11.26
N LEU A 299 -8.36 -9.20 12.22
CA LEU A 299 -8.27 -10.56 12.75
C LEU A 299 -8.58 -11.60 11.67
N ALA A 300 -9.63 -11.38 10.87
CA ALA A 300 -9.96 -12.25 9.75
C ALA A 300 -8.81 -12.32 8.74
N TRP A 301 -8.22 -11.17 8.35
CA TRP A 301 -7.06 -11.11 7.48
C TRP A 301 -5.93 -12.00 7.97
N VAL A 302 -5.42 -11.76 9.18
CA VAL A 302 -4.21 -12.47 9.66
C VAL A 302 -4.49 -13.95 9.93
N SER A 303 -5.71 -14.31 10.39
CA SER A 303 -6.10 -15.69 10.60
C SER A 303 -6.21 -16.47 9.28
N LEU A 304 -6.84 -15.90 8.25
CA LEU A 304 -6.94 -16.53 6.94
C LEU A 304 -5.56 -16.69 6.28
N VAL A 305 -4.67 -15.70 6.42
CA VAL A 305 -3.29 -15.81 5.94
C VAL A 305 -2.56 -16.95 6.64
N LEU A 306 -2.65 -17.06 7.96
CA LEU A 306 -2.00 -18.13 8.72
C LEU A 306 -2.58 -19.50 8.32
N ILE A 307 -3.91 -19.66 8.34
CA ILE A 307 -4.58 -20.92 7.98
C ILE A 307 -4.18 -21.34 6.55
N GLY A 308 -4.23 -20.43 5.60
CA GLY A 308 -3.85 -20.72 4.21
C GLY A 308 -2.40 -21.19 4.10
N LEU A 309 -1.45 -20.52 4.78
CA LEU A 309 -0.05 -20.93 4.79
C LEU A 309 0.16 -22.29 5.46
N LEU A 310 -0.51 -22.57 6.60
CA LEU A 310 -0.43 -23.86 7.26
C LEU A 310 -0.96 -24.98 6.37
N MET A 311 -2.07 -24.75 5.64
CA MET A 311 -2.61 -25.73 4.70
C MET A 311 -1.62 -26.04 3.58
N VAL A 312 -1.02 -25.00 2.96
CA VAL A 312 -0.01 -25.17 1.90
C VAL A 312 1.23 -25.91 2.41
N THR A 313 1.63 -25.65 3.66
CA THR A 313 2.84 -26.22 4.25
C THR A 313 2.67 -27.69 4.67
N PHE A 314 1.55 -28.02 5.32
CA PHE A 314 1.40 -29.32 6.00
C PHE A 314 0.40 -30.26 5.35
N ILE A 315 -0.44 -29.78 4.40
CA ILE A 315 -1.48 -30.58 3.75
C ILE A 315 -1.35 -30.47 2.22
N PRO A 316 -0.43 -31.23 1.57
CA PRO A 316 -0.20 -31.12 0.13
C PRO A 316 -1.47 -31.26 -0.73
N ALA A 317 -2.40 -32.13 -0.34
CA ALA A 317 -3.69 -32.28 -1.02
C ALA A 317 -4.59 -31.04 -0.95
N ALA A 318 -4.35 -30.14 0.00
CA ALA A 318 -5.14 -28.93 0.21
C ALA A 318 -4.45 -27.64 -0.31
N THR A 319 -3.36 -27.76 -1.06
CA THR A 319 -2.58 -26.61 -1.56
C THR A 319 -3.47 -25.56 -2.27
N ALA A 320 -4.36 -26.00 -3.18
CA ALA A 320 -5.27 -25.09 -3.90
C ALA A 320 -6.21 -24.35 -2.93
N VAL A 321 -6.82 -25.05 -1.98
CA VAL A 321 -7.70 -24.46 -0.96
C VAL A 321 -6.91 -23.53 -0.05
N GLY A 322 -5.71 -23.93 0.36
CA GLY A 322 -4.81 -23.11 1.17
C GLY A 322 -4.47 -21.77 0.50
N LEU A 323 -4.19 -21.78 -0.81
CA LEU A 323 -3.92 -20.58 -1.58
C LEU A 323 -5.16 -19.70 -1.76
N LEU A 324 -6.35 -20.28 -1.93
CA LEU A 324 -7.60 -19.50 -1.94
C LEU A 324 -7.85 -18.82 -0.59
N VAL A 325 -7.67 -19.54 0.51
CA VAL A 325 -7.82 -19.00 1.87
C VAL A 325 -6.80 -17.90 2.14
N PHE A 326 -5.53 -18.12 1.78
CA PHE A 326 -4.49 -17.11 1.85
C PHE A 326 -4.84 -15.87 1.03
N GLY A 327 -5.28 -16.04 -0.21
CA GLY A 327 -5.67 -14.95 -1.10
C GLY A 327 -6.84 -14.15 -0.54
N CYS A 328 -7.86 -14.82 0.04
CA CYS A 328 -8.95 -14.14 0.75
C CYS A 328 -8.41 -13.28 1.90
N GLY A 329 -7.52 -13.80 2.72
CA GLY A 329 -6.86 -13.02 3.77
C GLY A 329 -6.12 -11.82 3.21
N ASN A 330 -5.24 -12.03 2.22
CA ASN A 330 -4.45 -10.94 1.64
C ASN A 330 -5.31 -9.85 0.96
N GLY A 331 -6.47 -10.21 0.42
CA GLY A 331 -7.43 -9.24 -0.12
C GLY A 331 -7.94 -8.25 0.92
N LEU A 332 -8.17 -8.69 2.16
CA LEU A 332 -8.62 -7.84 3.27
C LEU A 332 -7.53 -6.89 3.76
N ARG A 333 -6.25 -7.23 3.58
CA ARG A 333 -5.10 -6.43 4.05
C ARG A 333 -5.14 -4.98 3.57
N ALA A 334 -5.46 -4.76 2.28
CA ALA A 334 -5.49 -3.42 1.72
C ALA A 334 -6.55 -2.53 2.38
N ILE A 335 -7.72 -3.10 2.70
CA ILE A 335 -8.81 -2.42 3.39
C ILE A 335 -8.40 -2.09 4.84
N VAL A 336 -7.87 -3.09 5.56
CA VAL A 336 -7.44 -2.94 6.96
C VAL A 336 -6.36 -1.88 7.09
N ARG A 337 -5.41 -1.83 6.15
CA ARG A 337 -4.34 -0.84 6.13
C ARG A 337 -4.85 0.61 6.11
N GLY A 338 -5.94 0.86 5.40
CA GLY A 338 -6.57 2.17 5.36
C GLY A 338 -7.50 2.42 6.55
N LEU A 339 -8.33 1.43 6.91
CA LEU A 339 -9.42 1.64 7.86
C LEU A 339 -9.00 1.53 9.33
N LEU A 340 -8.09 0.61 9.68
CA LEU A 340 -7.76 0.35 11.07
C LEU A 340 -7.04 1.55 11.72
N PRO A 341 -6.01 2.16 11.10
CA PRO A 341 -5.42 3.38 11.65
C PRO A 341 -6.41 4.54 11.70
N LEU A 342 -7.27 4.68 10.67
CA LEU A 342 -8.29 5.73 10.62
C LEU A 342 -9.31 5.62 11.78
N ALA A 343 -9.65 4.39 12.18
CA ALA A 343 -10.57 4.15 13.30
C ALA A 343 -9.91 4.31 14.68
N MET A 344 -8.59 4.37 14.76
CA MET A 344 -7.84 4.40 16.03
C MET A 344 -7.09 5.69 16.26
N MET A 345 -7.06 6.60 15.30
CA MET A 345 -6.29 7.85 15.35
C MET A 345 -7.14 9.01 14.84
N PRO A 346 -7.00 10.21 15.42
CA PRO A 346 -7.60 11.42 14.86
C PRO A 346 -7.14 11.64 13.41
N PRO A 347 -8.01 12.16 12.53
CA PRO A 347 -7.70 12.32 11.10
C PRO A 347 -6.42 13.10 10.81
N ALA A 348 -6.11 14.13 11.61
CA ALA A 348 -4.88 14.90 11.47
C ALA A 348 -3.62 14.07 11.71
N GLN A 349 -3.64 13.22 12.73
CA GLN A 349 -2.54 12.30 13.04
C GLN A 349 -2.44 11.17 12.00
N TYR A 350 -3.58 10.66 11.56
CA TYR A 350 -3.65 9.65 10.51
C TYR A 350 -2.91 10.10 9.25
N VAL A 351 -3.16 11.32 8.75
CA VAL A 351 -2.48 11.85 7.56
C VAL A 351 -0.96 11.84 7.72
N LEU A 352 -0.45 12.32 8.87
CA LEU A 352 0.99 12.42 9.11
C LEU A 352 1.65 11.07 9.38
N LEU A 353 0.94 10.15 10.02
CA LEU A 353 1.49 8.85 10.44
C LEU A 353 1.46 7.81 9.31
N MET A 354 0.55 7.93 8.34
CA MET A 354 0.46 6.95 7.24
C MET A 354 1.81 6.73 6.54
N GLY A 355 2.52 7.77 6.17
CA GLY A 355 3.84 7.64 5.54
C GLY A 355 4.92 7.09 6.48
N ARG A 356 4.86 7.44 7.78
CA ARG A 356 5.82 6.91 8.76
C ARG A 356 5.59 5.42 9.02
N MET A 357 4.34 5.00 9.15
CA MET A 357 3.95 3.60 9.36
C MET A 357 4.23 2.75 8.13
N SER A 358 4.17 3.32 6.93
CA SER A 358 4.42 2.62 5.68
C SER A 358 5.91 2.34 5.44
N ARG A 359 6.80 3.15 6.01
CA ARG A 359 8.25 3.03 5.78
C ARG A 359 8.81 1.64 6.10
N PRO A 360 8.58 1.04 7.29
CA PRO A 360 9.06 -0.31 7.58
C PRO A 360 8.44 -1.38 6.67
N SER A 361 7.19 -1.22 6.27
CA SER A 361 6.53 -2.12 5.31
C SER A 361 7.22 -2.12 3.95
N LEU A 362 7.54 -0.96 3.41
CA LEU A 362 8.19 -0.80 2.11
C LEU A 362 9.64 -1.27 2.14
N ILE A 363 10.38 -1.01 3.23
CA ILE A 363 11.74 -1.55 3.43
C ILE A 363 11.70 -3.08 3.48
N GLY A 364 10.76 -3.64 4.25
CA GLY A 364 10.58 -5.09 4.31
C GLY A 364 10.29 -5.69 2.94
N GLN A 365 9.39 -5.07 2.16
CA GLN A 365 9.10 -5.51 0.79
C GLN A 365 10.33 -5.44 -0.13
N ALA A 366 11.12 -4.37 -0.03
CA ALA A 366 12.32 -4.21 -0.83
C ALA A 366 13.38 -5.29 -0.53
N LEU A 367 13.49 -5.71 0.73
CA LEU A 367 14.45 -6.73 1.15
C LEU A 367 13.93 -8.17 0.94
N THR A 368 12.62 -8.35 0.85
CA THR A 368 11.99 -9.69 0.79
C THR A 368 12.51 -10.56 -0.36
N PRO A 369 12.73 -10.09 -1.60
CA PRO A 369 13.24 -10.95 -2.67
C PRO A 369 14.63 -11.51 -2.37
N VAL A 370 15.51 -10.68 -1.78
CA VAL A 370 16.89 -11.06 -1.45
C VAL A 370 16.91 -12.06 -0.29
N VAL A 371 16.22 -11.73 0.80
CA VAL A 371 16.16 -12.62 1.98
C VAL A 371 15.44 -13.92 1.63
N GLY A 372 14.38 -13.85 0.86
CA GLY A 372 13.62 -15.02 0.45
C GLY A 372 14.40 -15.91 -0.51
N GLY A 373 15.19 -15.33 -1.44
CA GLY A 373 16.10 -16.08 -2.30
C GLY A 373 17.14 -16.85 -1.46
N PHE A 374 17.78 -16.17 -0.51
CA PHE A 374 18.72 -16.79 0.42
C PHE A 374 18.08 -17.95 1.20
N LEU A 375 16.87 -17.75 1.73
CA LEU A 375 16.15 -18.81 2.44
C LEU A 375 15.81 -19.99 1.53
N PHE A 376 15.42 -19.71 0.29
CA PHE A 376 15.10 -20.76 -0.69
C PHE A 376 16.34 -21.58 -1.07
N GLU A 377 17.48 -20.95 -1.31
CA GLU A 377 18.74 -21.61 -1.65
C GLU A 377 19.26 -22.51 -0.52
N HIS A 378 19.16 -22.07 0.75
CA HIS A 378 19.75 -22.78 1.88
C HIS A 378 18.81 -23.76 2.58
N PHE A 379 17.51 -23.47 2.57
CA PHE A 379 16.49 -24.23 3.32
C PHE A 379 15.35 -24.77 2.45
N GLY A 380 15.39 -24.53 1.14
CA GLY A 380 14.37 -24.97 0.18
C GLY A 380 13.00 -24.37 0.41
N SER A 381 12.01 -24.92 -0.28
CA SER A 381 10.62 -24.49 -0.21
C SER A 381 10.03 -24.58 1.21
N MET A 382 10.37 -25.62 1.94
CA MET A 382 9.87 -25.84 3.31
C MET A 382 10.40 -24.78 4.26
N GLY A 383 11.68 -24.38 4.16
CA GLY A 383 12.26 -23.32 4.97
C GLY A 383 11.58 -21.96 4.73
N VAL A 384 11.29 -21.63 3.48
CA VAL A 384 10.51 -20.42 3.14
C VAL A 384 9.11 -20.47 3.76
N LEU A 385 8.38 -21.56 3.57
CA LEU A 385 7.01 -21.70 4.09
C LEU A 385 6.95 -21.67 5.62
N LEU A 386 7.86 -22.35 6.32
CA LEU A 386 7.92 -22.32 7.79
C LEU A 386 8.21 -20.91 8.30
N THR A 387 9.12 -20.18 7.64
CA THR A 387 9.39 -18.78 7.98
C THR A 387 8.15 -17.91 7.81
N LEU A 388 7.41 -18.09 6.71
CA LEU A 388 6.16 -17.36 6.47
C LEU A 388 5.07 -17.72 7.47
N CYS A 389 4.95 -18.99 7.88
CA CYS A 389 4.02 -19.43 8.93
C CYS A 389 4.37 -18.78 10.29
N LEU A 390 5.66 -18.71 10.65
CA LEU A 390 6.10 -18.07 11.88
C LEU A 390 5.79 -16.56 11.87
N LEU A 391 6.05 -15.87 10.76
CA LEU A 391 5.69 -14.46 10.58
C LEU A 391 4.17 -14.26 10.66
N ALA A 392 3.38 -15.14 10.04
CA ALA A 392 1.92 -15.07 10.09
C ALA A 392 1.38 -15.30 11.52
N LEU A 393 1.95 -16.25 12.27
CA LEU A 393 1.62 -16.49 13.67
C LEU A 393 1.93 -15.26 14.53
N THR A 394 3.13 -14.68 14.35
CA THR A 394 3.52 -13.43 15.02
C THR A 394 2.52 -12.31 14.71
N ASN A 395 2.06 -12.21 13.47
CA ASN A 395 1.08 -11.21 13.06
C ASN A 395 -0.28 -11.41 13.73
N VAL A 396 -0.74 -12.66 13.90
CA VAL A 396 -1.96 -12.98 14.66
C VAL A 396 -1.84 -12.55 16.11
N LEU A 397 -0.68 -12.81 16.74
CA LEU A 397 -0.43 -12.37 18.12
C LEU A 397 -0.48 -10.84 18.25
N LEU A 398 0.16 -10.11 17.33
CA LEU A 398 0.13 -8.64 17.32
C LEU A 398 -1.30 -8.11 17.19
N VAL A 399 -2.09 -8.62 16.25
CA VAL A 399 -3.49 -8.21 16.06
C VAL A 399 -4.33 -8.53 17.31
N THR A 400 -4.09 -9.67 17.97
CA THR A 400 -4.77 -10.04 19.21
C THR A 400 -4.47 -9.04 20.34
N VAL A 401 -3.21 -8.59 20.45
CA VAL A 401 -2.83 -7.53 21.41
C VAL A 401 -3.52 -6.21 21.11
N VAL A 402 -3.55 -5.80 19.83
CA VAL A 402 -4.28 -4.59 19.40
C VAL A 402 -5.76 -4.71 19.72
N MET A 403 -6.38 -5.87 19.45
CA MET A 403 -7.80 -6.12 19.74
C MET A 403 -8.11 -6.02 21.24
N ARG A 404 -7.27 -6.57 22.11
CA ARG A 404 -7.45 -6.46 23.57
C ARG A 404 -7.44 -4.99 24.01
N ARG A 405 -6.57 -4.17 23.45
CA ARG A 405 -6.50 -2.72 23.74
C ARG A 405 -7.75 -1.98 23.26
N VAL A 406 -8.23 -2.28 22.05
CA VAL A 406 -9.46 -1.67 21.51
C VAL A 406 -10.66 -2.00 22.41
N ARG A 407 -10.71 -3.22 22.96
CA ARG A 407 -11.80 -3.63 23.89
C ARG A 407 -11.67 -3.00 25.28
N ALA A 408 -10.45 -2.74 25.75
CA ALA A 408 -10.18 -2.15 27.05
C ALA A 408 -10.35 -0.62 27.07
N ALA A 409 -10.32 0.04 25.91
CA ALA A 409 -10.58 1.47 25.82
C ALA A 409 -12.04 1.77 26.18
N PRO A 410 -12.33 2.71 27.12
CA PRO A 410 -13.70 3.07 27.44
C PRO A 410 -14.39 3.54 26.16
N ARG A 411 -15.58 3.01 25.88
CA ARG A 411 -16.42 3.51 24.81
C ARG A 411 -16.79 4.95 25.14
N VAL A 412 -16.20 5.91 24.42
CA VAL A 412 -16.73 7.26 24.41
C VAL A 412 -18.11 7.15 23.77
N VAL A 413 -19.14 7.27 24.60
CA VAL A 413 -20.55 7.27 24.22
C VAL A 413 -20.86 8.50 23.39
#